data_1b213edfe43dc73a81e67425dbe5e51f
#
_entry.id   1b213edfe43dc73a81e67425dbe5e51f
#
_cell.length_a   1.000
_cell.length_b   1.000
_cell.length_c   1.000
_cell.angle_alpha   90.00
_cell.angle_beta   90.00
_cell.angle_gamma   90.00
#
_symmetry.space_group_name_H-M   'P 1'
#
loop_
_entity.id
_entity.type
_entity.pdbx_description
1 polymer ?
#
loop_
_entity_poly.entity_id
_entity_poly.type
_entity_poly.pdbx_seq_one_letter_code
_entity_poly.pdbx_strand_id
1 'polypeptide(L)'
;MLLAEELALIAIDPDSGRHAIGTRDKLNACLAGLLVVEAQFDERPDVPIIDAAREVLDDAGPKLKSVLSAMNRGLVRRLGSGTWDAVVQGLVAAEIVAPADGTVRPRHRVLETAQRDEIIDRLRAAAASDDPLPVNTAVLLSMTGPAQLLELVAPERAARKHARRRIDHALDATALEPVSQSVRKVLADAAAAVAVASSVAAIGAVTSG
;
A
#
# COMPACT_ATOMS: atom_id res chain seq x y z
N MET A 1 6.69 -5.82 11.29
CA MET A 1 6.32 -5.70 9.87
C MET A 1 6.05 -4.23 9.56
N LEU A 2 6.37 -3.76 8.36
CA LEU A 2 6.05 -2.43 7.86
C LEU A 2 4.59 -2.37 7.40
N LEU A 3 3.96 -1.18 7.37
CA LEU A 3 2.61 -1.00 6.80
C LEU A 3 2.59 -1.32 5.30
N ALA A 4 3.68 -0.99 4.59
CA ALA A 4 3.85 -1.37 3.20
C ALA A 4 3.90 -2.90 3.02
N GLU A 5 4.57 -3.62 3.92
CA GLU A 5 4.59 -5.09 3.93
C GLU A 5 3.21 -5.67 4.26
N GLU A 6 2.49 -5.10 5.23
CA GLU A 6 1.11 -5.50 5.55
C GLU A 6 0.18 -5.35 4.33
N LEU A 7 0.25 -4.20 3.63
CA LEU A 7 -0.55 -3.98 2.42
C LEU A 7 -0.18 -4.97 1.31
N ALA A 8 1.12 -5.23 1.11
CA ALA A 8 1.58 -6.18 0.11
C ALA A 8 1.11 -7.61 0.44
N LEU A 9 1.21 -8.02 1.70
CA LEU A 9 0.80 -9.36 2.16
C LEU A 9 -0.69 -9.62 1.92
N ILE A 10 -1.56 -8.68 2.26
CA ILE A 10 -3.01 -8.83 2.01
C ILE A 10 -3.35 -8.73 0.53
N ALA A 11 -2.53 -8.07 -0.28
CA ALA A 11 -2.72 -7.98 -1.72
C ALA A 11 -2.28 -9.24 -2.48
N ILE A 12 -1.53 -10.14 -1.87
CA ILE A 12 -1.21 -11.45 -2.47
C ILE A 12 -2.41 -12.38 -2.29
N ASP A 13 -2.94 -12.87 -3.39
CA ASP A 13 -3.95 -13.92 -3.39
C ASP A 13 -3.31 -15.24 -2.96
N PRO A 14 -3.78 -15.88 -1.87
CA PRO A 14 -3.13 -17.04 -1.30
C PRO A 14 -3.20 -18.29 -2.20
N ASP A 15 -4.23 -18.39 -3.06
CA ASP A 15 -4.45 -19.56 -3.91
C ASP A 15 -3.62 -19.47 -5.20
N SER A 16 -3.61 -18.30 -5.83
CA SER A 16 -2.91 -18.09 -7.11
C SER A 16 -1.48 -17.58 -6.96
N GLY A 17 -1.11 -17.05 -5.79
CA GLY A 17 0.17 -16.41 -5.53
C GLY A 17 0.39 -15.10 -6.31
N ARG A 18 -0.65 -14.54 -6.92
CA ARG A 18 -0.61 -13.27 -7.65
C ARG A 18 -1.14 -12.14 -6.77
N HIS A 19 -0.83 -10.90 -7.13
CA HIS A 19 -1.56 -9.79 -6.52
C HIS A 19 -3.04 -9.88 -6.92
N ALA A 20 -3.91 -9.83 -5.92
CA ALA A 20 -5.31 -10.22 -6.06
C ALA A 20 -6.12 -9.28 -6.95
N ILE A 21 -5.80 -7.99 -7.02
CA ILE A 21 -6.69 -7.00 -7.64
C ILE A 21 -5.89 -5.80 -8.18
N GLY A 22 -6.38 -5.25 -9.29
CA GLY A 22 -5.94 -3.98 -9.83
C GLY A 22 -4.68 -4.05 -10.71
N THR A 23 -4.31 -2.90 -11.23
CA THR A 23 -3.05 -2.77 -11.94
C THR A 23 -1.90 -2.66 -10.92
N ARG A 24 -0.77 -3.29 -11.22
CA ARG A 24 0.48 -3.21 -10.43
C ARG A 24 0.84 -1.75 -10.09
N ASP A 25 0.50 -0.83 -10.99
CA ASP A 25 0.80 0.60 -10.82
C ASP A 25 0.04 1.23 -9.63
N LYS A 26 -1.23 0.86 -9.43
CA LYS A 26 -2.04 1.34 -8.30
C LYS A 26 -1.47 0.87 -6.97
N LEU A 27 -1.13 -0.41 -6.91
CA LEU A 27 -0.55 -1.00 -5.72
C LEU A 27 0.83 -0.38 -5.43
N ASN A 28 1.68 -0.21 -6.46
CA ASN A 28 2.96 0.47 -6.32
C ASN A 28 2.82 1.90 -5.79
N ALA A 29 1.82 2.66 -6.24
CA ALA A 29 1.57 4.02 -5.74
C ALA A 29 1.16 4.01 -4.26
N CYS A 30 0.30 3.06 -3.84
CA CYS A 30 -0.09 2.89 -2.45
C CYS A 30 1.12 2.49 -1.57
N LEU A 31 1.91 1.52 -2.01
CA LEU A 31 3.12 1.09 -1.31
C LEU A 31 4.14 2.22 -1.19
N ALA A 32 4.37 2.98 -2.27
CA ALA A 32 5.25 4.15 -2.24
C ALA A 32 4.76 5.20 -1.24
N GLY A 33 3.44 5.44 -1.17
CA GLY A 33 2.84 6.34 -0.18
C GLY A 33 3.09 5.86 1.26
N LEU A 34 2.92 4.57 1.52
CA LEU A 34 3.19 3.99 2.84
C LEU A 34 4.68 4.07 3.20
N LEU A 35 5.58 3.76 2.27
CA LEU A 35 7.03 3.90 2.51
C LEU A 35 7.44 5.33 2.81
N VAL A 36 6.80 6.33 2.17
CA VAL A 36 7.05 7.75 2.52
C VAL A 36 6.62 8.04 3.95
N VAL A 37 5.45 7.55 4.36
CA VAL A 37 4.97 7.71 5.74
C VAL A 37 5.92 7.03 6.72
N GLU A 38 6.29 5.79 6.46
CA GLU A 38 7.19 5.03 7.34
C GLU A 38 8.59 5.66 7.40
N ALA A 39 9.13 6.13 6.27
CA ALA A 39 10.42 6.79 6.23
C ALA A 39 10.47 8.10 7.06
N GLN A 40 9.32 8.77 7.21
CA GLN A 40 9.20 9.99 8.00
C GLN A 40 9.00 9.74 9.50
N PHE A 41 8.37 8.63 9.87
CA PHE A 41 7.90 8.40 11.25
C PHE A 41 8.41 7.11 11.88
N ASP A 42 9.02 6.21 11.12
CA ASP A 42 9.64 5.00 11.65
C ASP A 42 11.06 5.34 12.14
N GLU A 43 11.29 5.14 13.42
CA GLU A 43 12.62 5.37 14.04
C GLU A 43 13.47 4.11 14.08
N ARG A 44 12.97 2.96 13.57
CA ARG A 44 13.74 1.71 13.58
C ARG A 44 15.03 1.86 12.76
N PRO A 45 16.19 1.58 13.34
CA PRO A 45 17.44 1.56 12.60
C PRO A 45 17.53 0.31 11.69
N ASP A 46 18.37 0.41 10.68
CA ASP A 46 18.80 -0.73 9.85
C ASP A 46 17.68 -1.49 9.11
N VAL A 47 16.66 -0.76 8.64
CA VAL A 47 15.64 -1.31 7.72
C VAL A 47 15.97 -0.85 6.31
N PRO A 48 16.60 -1.68 5.45
CA PRO A 48 17.18 -1.25 4.18
C PRO A 48 16.22 -0.52 3.25
N ILE A 49 14.95 -0.94 3.19
CA ILE A 49 13.94 -0.30 2.35
C ILE A 49 13.54 1.09 2.90
N ILE A 50 13.53 1.26 4.23
CA ILE A 50 13.23 2.55 4.86
C ILE A 50 14.39 3.52 4.67
N ASP A 51 15.63 3.04 4.82
CA ASP A 51 16.83 3.87 4.60
C ASP A 51 16.91 4.32 3.14
N ALA A 52 16.66 3.40 2.19
CA ALA A 52 16.57 3.75 0.78
C ALA A 52 15.42 4.75 0.49
N ALA A 53 14.28 4.63 1.17
CA ALA A 53 13.17 5.56 1.04
C ALA A 53 13.51 6.95 1.60
N ARG A 54 14.20 7.05 2.74
CA ARG A 54 14.69 8.32 3.32
C ARG A 54 15.63 9.04 2.35
N GLU A 55 16.62 8.34 1.81
CA GLU A 55 17.53 8.93 0.82
C GLU A 55 16.80 9.42 -0.44
N VAL A 56 15.76 8.71 -0.90
CA VAL A 56 14.93 9.16 -2.03
C VAL A 56 14.16 10.43 -1.67
N LEU A 57 13.68 10.54 -0.43
CA LEU A 57 12.98 11.74 0.06
C LEU A 57 13.91 12.95 0.11
N ASP A 58 15.12 12.77 0.61
CA ASP A 58 16.14 13.82 0.69
C ASP A 58 16.51 14.34 -0.71
N ASP A 59 16.68 13.43 -1.68
CA ASP A 59 17.00 13.76 -3.07
C ASP A 59 15.82 14.43 -3.84
N ALA A 60 14.57 14.05 -3.53
CA ALA A 60 13.40 14.46 -4.31
C ALA A 60 12.91 15.89 -3.99
N GLY A 61 13.30 16.43 -2.83
CA GLY A 61 12.83 17.73 -2.36
C GLY A 61 11.32 17.78 -2.08
N PRO A 62 10.74 18.97 -1.84
CA PRO A 62 9.39 19.11 -1.26
C PRO A 62 8.23 18.84 -2.22
N LYS A 63 8.46 18.51 -3.48
CA LYS A 63 7.39 18.29 -4.47
C LYS A 63 6.89 16.84 -4.43
N LEU A 64 5.82 16.59 -3.72
CA LEU A 64 5.28 15.27 -3.42
C LEU A 64 4.90 14.42 -4.66
N LYS A 65 4.37 15.01 -5.74
CA LYS A 65 4.14 14.26 -7.00
C LYS A 65 5.43 13.70 -7.58
N SER A 66 6.54 14.40 -7.40
CA SER A 66 7.86 13.90 -7.78
C SER A 66 8.35 12.80 -6.85
N VAL A 67 7.97 12.82 -5.57
CA VAL A 67 8.38 11.84 -4.56
C VAL A 67 7.84 10.45 -4.89
N LEU A 68 6.54 10.28 -5.14
CA LEU A 68 5.96 8.97 -5.47
C LEU A 68 6.58 8.38 -6.76
N SER A 69 6.78 9.23 -7.76
CA SER A 69 7.47 8.83 -9.00
C SER A 69 8.96 8.58 -8.80
N ALA A 70 9.60 9.35 -7.91
CA ALA A 70 11.01 9.20 -7.55
C ALA A 70 11.22 7.95 -6.69
N MET A 71 10.25 7.60 -5.83
CA MET A 71 10.34 6.43 -4.95
C MET A 71 10.61 5.16 -5.74
N ASN A 72 9.76 4.83 -6.72
CA ASN A 72 9.96 3.62 -7.51
C ASN A 72 11.31 3.63 -8.27
N ARG A 73 11.68 4.75 -8.90
CA ARG A 73 12.97 4.87 -9.60
C ARG A 73 14.17 4.85 -8.65
N GLY A 74 14.02 5.46 -7.49
CA GLY A 74 15.04 5.51 -6.46
C GLY A 74 15.30 4.13 -5.87
N LEU A 75 14.25 3.36 -5.56
CA LEU A 75 14.38 1.98 -5.09
C LEU A 75 15.02 1.08 -6.13
N VAL A 76 14.64 1.20 -7.42
CA VAL A 76 15.33 0.47 -8.50
C VAL A 76 16.82 0.79 -8.53
N ARG A 77 17.21 2.06 -8.35
CA ARG A 77 18.62 2.47 -8.37
C ARG A 77 19.40 1.95 -7.16
N ARG A 78 18.79 1.95 -5.95
CA ARG A 78 19.47 1.61 -4.69
C ARG A 78 19.38 0.13 -4.34
N LEU A 79 18.25 -0.49 -4.58
CA LEU A 79 17.96 -1.88 -4.21
C LEU A 79 17.91 -2.82 -5.42
N GLY A 80 18.01 -2.31 -6.64
CA GLY A 80 17.89 -3.11 -7.87
C GLY A 80 16.49 -3.58 -8.20
N SER A 81 15.47 -3.15 -7.44
CA SER A 81 14.09 -3.62 -7.55
C SER A 81 13.08 -2.47 -7.39
N GLY A 82 11.93 -2.58 -8.09
CA GLY A 82 10.84 -1.61 -7.94
C GLY A 82 10.12 -1.74 -6.59
N THR A 83 9.22 -0.81 -6.32
CA THR A 83 8.54 -0.68 -5.00
C THR A 83 7.89 -2.00 -4.55
N TRP A 84 7.11 -2.65 -5.40
CA TRP A 84 6.49 -3.95 -5.07
C TRP A 84 7.55 -5.01 -4.74
N ASP A 85 8.51 -5.16 -5.62
CA ASP A 85 9.51 -6.22 -5.46
C ASP A 85 10.38 -5.98 -4.24
N ALA A 86 10.73 -4.72 -3.93
CA ALA A 86 11.49 -4.37 -2.73
C ALA A 86 10.71 -4.68 -1.43
N VAL A 87 9.40 -4.34 -1.39
CA VAL A 87 8.54 -4.64 -0.24
C VAL A 87 8.36 -6.14 -0.07
N VAL A 88 8.09 -6.87 -1.15
CA VAL A 88 7.92 -8.34 -1.08
C VAL A 88 9.22 -9.05 -0.69
N GLN A 89 10.39 -8.53 -1.08
CA GLN A 89 11.66 -9.07 -0.59
C GLN A 89 11.80 -8.98 0.93
N GLY A 90 11.25 -7.95 1.57
CA GLY A 90 11.17 -7.88 3.04
C GLY A 90 10.36 -9.03 3.63
N LEU A 91 9.19 -9.31 3.05
CA LEU A 91 8.35 -10.46 3.45
C LEU A 91 9.03 -11.81 3.19
N VAL A 92 9.80 -11.93 2.12
CA VAL A 92 10.59 -13.15 1.84
C VAL A 92 11.72 -13.31 2.85
N ALA A 93 12.44 -12.23 3.18
CA ALA A 93 13.50 -12.25 4.19
C ALA A 93 12.98 -12.60 5.58
N ALA A 94 11.73 -12.22 5.89
CA ALA A 94 11.03 -12.57 7.13
C ALA A 94 10.36 -13.96 7.09
N GLU A 95 10.52 -14.74 6.01
CA GLU A 95 9.92 -16.05 5.79
C GLU A 95 8.37 -16.07 5.82
N ILE A 96 7.73 -14.91 5.64
CA ILE A 96 6.26 -14.75 5.58
C ILE A 96 5.74 -15.18 4.21
N VAL A 97 6.53 -14.95 3.17
CA VAL A 97 6.21 -15.25 1.78
C VAL A 97 7.36 -16.03 1.15
N ALA A 98 7.06 -17.07 0.40
CA ALA A 98 8.09 -17.80 -0.33
C ALA A 98 8.67 -16.95 -1.48
N PRO A 99 9.93 -17.19 -1.88
CA PRO A 99 10.49 -16.61 -3.10
C PRO A 99 9.57 -16.87 -4.31
N ALA A 100 9.59 -15.92 -5.26
CA ALA A 100 8.71 -16.01 -6.42
C ALA A 100 9.05 -17.21 -7.31
N ASP A 101 8.01 -17.95 -7.71
CA ASP A 101 8.11 -18.97 -8.75
C ASP A 101 7.78 -18.34 -10.12
N GLY A 102 8.60 -18.64 -11.13
CA GLY A 102 8.41 -18.20 -12.52
C GLY A 102 9.04 -16.84 -12.82
N THR A 103 9.57 -16.72 -14.04
CA THR A 103 10.31 -15.52 -14.49
C THR A 103 9.43 -14.47 -15.16
N VAL A 104 8.36 -14.90 -15.86
CA VAL A 104 7.50 -13.97 -16.64
C VAL A 104 6.34 -13.40 -15.81
N ARG A 105 5.79 -14.21 -14.90
CA ARG A 105 4.70 -13.82 -13.99
C ARG A 105 5.01 -14.41 -12.62
N PRO A 106 5.82 -13.74 -11.82
CA PRO A 106 6.22 -14.24 -10.52
C PRO A 106 4.97 -14.47 -9.64
N ARG A 107 4.97 -15.60 -8.95
CA ARG A 107 3.93 -15.99 -7.99
C ARG A 107 4.57 -16.10 -6.63
N HIS A 108 3.93 -15.51 -5.63
CA HIS A 108 4.41 -15.51 -4.26
C HIS A 108 3.47 -16.34 -3.40
N ARG A 109 3.95 -17.45 -2.88
CA ARG A 109 3.15 -18.25 -1.94
C ARG A 109 3.23 -17.66 -0.54
N VAL A 110 2.10 -17.34 0.05
CA VAL A 110 2.01 -16.92 1.45
C VAL A 110 2.28 -18.14 2.33
N LEU A 111 3.26 -18.04 3.22
CA LEU A 111 3.64 -19.08 4.17
C LEU A 111 2.89 -18.89 5.50
N GLU A 112 2.80 -17.65 5.97
CA GLU A 112 2.15 -17.26 7.21
C GLU A 112 0.73 -16.72 6.94
N THR A 113 -0.19 -17.64 6.59
CA THR A 113 -1.59 -17.28 6.28
C THR A 113 -2.31 -16.69 7.50
N ALA A 114 -2.02 -17.18 8.72
CA ALA A 114 -2.60 -16.66 9.95
C ALA A 114 -2.32 -15.17 10.15
N GLN A 115 -1.10 -14.72 9.87
CA GLN A 115 -0.72 -13.31 9.99
C GLN A 115 -1.46 -12.44 8.96
N ARG A 116 -1.61 -12.93 7.73
CA ARG A 116 -2.41 -12.28 6.70
C ARG A 116 -3.88 -12.13 7.11
N ASP A 117 -4.46 -13.19 7.64
CA ASP A 117 -5.86 -13.22 8.07
C ASP A 117 -6.10 -12.29 9.26
N GLU A 118 -5.17 -12.21 10.22
CA GLU A 118 -5.21 -11.26 11.33
C GLU A 118 -5.25 -9.82 10.85
N ILE A 119 -4.43 -9.46 9.85
CA ILE A 119 -4.45 -8.11 9.27
C ILE A 119 -5.80 -7.83 8.61
N ILE A 120 -6.32 -8.79 7.84
CA ILE A 120 -7.62 -8.65 7.16
C ILE A 120 -8.74 -8.48 8.20
N ASP A 121 -8.76 -9.27 9.26
CA ASP A 121 -9.80 -9.21 10.29
C ASP A 121 -9.71 -7.89 11.09
N ARG A 122 -8.51 -7.40 11.39
CA ARG A 122 -8.30 -6.08 11.97
C ARG A 122 -8.87 -4.97 11.07
N LEU A 123 -8.62 -5.03 9.77
CA LEU A 123 -9.14 -4.05 8.81
C LEU A 123 -10.66 -4.17 8.61
N ARG A 124 -11.23 -5.37 8.66
CA ARG A 124 -12.68 -5.60 8.62
C ARG A 124 -13.36 -4.99 9.83
N ALA A 125 -12.82 -5.24 11.03
CA ALA A 125 -13.32 -4.64 12.25
C ALA A 125 -13.24 -3.10 12.19
N ALA A 126 -12.12 -2.55 11.74
CA ALA A 126 -11.93 -1.12 11.56
C ALA A 126 -12.88 -0.50 10.53
N ALA A 127 -13.18 -1.21 9.44
CA ALA A 127 -14.10 -0.76 8.40
C ALA A 127 -15.58 -0.83 8.82
N ALA A 128 -15.92 -1.67 9.81
CA ALA A 128 -17.26 -1.85 10.32
C ALA A 128 -17.59 -0.97 11.53
N SER A 129 -16.58 -0.47 12.26
CA SER A 129 -16.74 0.37 13.46
C SER A 129 -16.62 1.85 13.13
N ASP A 130 -17.35 2.68 13.88
CA ASP A 130 -17.18 4.15 13.87
C ASP A 130 -16.21 4.63 14.98
N ASP A 131 -15.65 3.72 15.77
CA ASP A 131 -14.72 4.04 16.86
C ASP A 131 -13.41 4.66 16.35
N PRO A 132 -12.72 5.47 17.18
CA PRO A 132 -11.38 5.95 16.84
C PRO A 132 -10.42 4.78 16.54
N LEU A 133 -9.62 4.92 15.50
CA LEU A 133 -8.69 3.90 15.06
C LEU A 133 -7.27 4.20 15.55
N PRO A 134 -6.48 3.17 15.89
CA PRO A 134 -5.03 3.30 15.98
C PRO A 134 -4.47 3.84 14.66
N VAL A 135 -3.47 4.72 14.76
CA VAL A 135 -2.87 5.41 13.60
C VAL A 135 -2.50 4.46 12.48
N ASN A 136 -1.75 3.40 12.79
CA ASN A 136 -1.30 2.43 11.79
C ASN A 136 -2.47 1.73 11.08
N THR A 137 -3.53 1.40 11.84
CA THR A 137 -4.75 0.81 11.27
C THR A 137 -5.49 1.78 10.36
N ALA A 138 -5.58 3.06 10.76
CA ALA A 138 -6.22 4.10 9.95
C ALA A 138 -5.45 4.36 8.64
N VAL A 139 -4.12 4.46 8.72
CA VAL A 139 -3.26 4.63 7.55
C VAL A 139 -3.40 3.45 6.60
N LEU A 140 -3.30 2.23 7.10
CA LEU A 140 -3.44 1.02 6.28
C LEU A 140 -4.84 0.91 5.67
N LEU A 141 -5.89 1.16 6.46
CA LEU A 141 -7.28 1.13 6.01
C LEU A 141 -7.52 2.15 4.89
N SER A 142 -6.97 3.38 5.01
CA SER A 142 -7.12 4.42 3.99
C SER A 142 -6.54 4.01 2.63
N MET A 143 -5.56 3.09 2.61
CA MET A 143 -4.96 2.58 1.37
C MET A 143 -5.75 1.44 0.73
N THR A 144 -6.66 0.79 1.45
CA THR A 144 -7.42 -0.35 0.90
C THR A 144 -8.36 0.05 -0.24
N GLY A 145 -8.92 1.25 -0.22
CA GLY A 145 -9.75 1.78 -1.31
C GLY A 145 -8.95 2.01 -2.59
N PRO A 146 -7.92 2.89 -2.56
CA PRO A 146 -7.03 3.12 -3.70
C PRO A 146 -6.35 1.86 -4.23
N ALA A 147 -5.92 0.95 -3.34
CA ALA A 147 -5.34 -0.34 -3.71
C ALA A 147 -6.35 -1.35 -4.27
N GLN A 148 -7.65 -1.01 -4.31
CA GLN A 148 -8.74 -1.86 -4.78
C GLN A 148 -8.96 -3.13 -3.94
N LEU A 149 -8.64 -3.08 -2.65
CA LEU A 149 -8.80 -4.19 -1.70
C LEU A 149 -10.12 -4.12 -0.90
N LEU A 150 -11.07 -3.27 -1.33
CA LEU A 150 -12.35 -3.07 -0.62
C LEU A 150 -13.12 -4.38 -0.41
N GLU A 151 -13.03 -5.32 -1.34
CA GLU A 151 -13.73 -6.61 -1.22
C GLU A 151 -13.14 -7.52 -0.13
N LEU A 152 -11.87 -7.33 0.21
CA LEU A 152 -11.25 -8.04 1.34
C LEU A 152 -11.75 -7.52 2.68
N VAL A 153 -11.92 -6.20 2.82
CA VAL A 153 -12.35 -5.58 4.08
C VAL A 153 -13.87 -5.51 4.23
N ALA A 154 -14.62 -5.54 3.13
CA ALA A 154 -16.09 -5.53 3.11
C ALA A 154 -16.61 -6.48 2.02
N PRO A 155 -16.57 -7.81 2.25
CA PRO A 155 -17.00 -8.80 1.26
C PRO A 155 -18.49 -8.66 0.95
N GLU A 156 -19.31 -8.30 1.92
CA GLU A 156 -20.75 -8.13 1.75
C GLU A 156 -21.09 -6.82 1.04
N ARG A 157 -21.89 -6.91 -0.04
CA ARG A 157 -22.28 -5.73 -0.81
C ARG A 157 -22.98 -4.66 0.02
N ALA A 158 -23.77 -5.05 1.00
CA ALA A 158 -24.48 -4.12 1.89
C ALA A 158 -23.52 -3.28 2.75
N ALA A 159 -22.43 -3.90 3.26
CA ALA A 159 -21.43 -3.24 4.09
C ALA A 159 -20.50 -2.30 3.29
N ARG A 160 -20.37 -2.49 1.97
CA ARG A 160 -19.39 -1.73 1.15
C ARG A 160 -19.60 -0.22 1.16
N LYS A 161 -20.84 0.26 1.26
CA LYS A 161 -21.11 1.70 1.29
C LYS A 161 -20.60 2.33 2.60
N HIS A 162 -20.79 1.65 3.74
CA HIS A 162 -20.27 2.09 5.03
C HIS A 162 -18.73 2.03 5.02
N ALA A 163 -18.16 0.89 4.61
CA ALA A 163 -16.71 0.71 4.52
C ALA A 163 -16.03 1.77 3.64
N ARG A 164 -16.61 2.13 2.49
CA ARG A 164 -16.07 3.22 1.64
C ARG A 164 -16.01 4.54 2.39
N ARG A 165 -17.11 4.96 3.04
CA ARG A 165 -17.12 6.18 3.84
C ARG A 165 -16.08 6.13 4.95
N ARG A 166 -16.00 4.99 5.63
CA ARG A 166 -15.01 4.78 6.70
C ARG A 166 -13.57 4.86 6.19
N ILE A 167 -13.28 4.29 5.03
CA ILE A 167 -11.96 4.38 4.36
C ILE A 167 -11.63 5.83 4.01
N ASP A 168 -12.59 6.57 3.42
CA ASP A 168 -12.39 7.96 3.02
C ASP A 168 -12.10 8.87 4.23
N HIS A 169 -12.66 8.55 5.40
CA HIS A 169 -12.52 9.32 6.64
C HIS A 169 -11.62 8.66 7.69
N ALA A 170 -10.93 7.55 7.36
CA ALA A 170 -10.14 6.79 8.34
C ALA A 170 -9.07 7.66 9.03
N LEU A 171 -8.46 8.58 8.29
CA LEU A 171 -7.44 9.49 8.83
C LEU A 171 -8.03 10.64 9.65
N ASP A 172 -9.29 11.04 9.40
CA ASP A 172 -9.96 12.10 10.15
C ASP A 172 -10.33 11.64 11.56
N ALA A 173 -10.52 10.35 11.74
CA ALA A 173 -10.87 9.72 13.01
C ALA A 173 -9.66 9.43 13.91
N THR A 174 -8.45 9.83 13.51
CA THR A 174 -7.24 9.61 14.30
C THR A 174 -6.84 10.84 15.09
N ALA A 175 -6.26 10.64 16.28
CA ALA A 175 -5.69 11.71 17.11
C ALA A 175 -4.35 12.28 16.54
N LEU A 176 -4.16 12.21 15.24
CA LEU A 176 -2.95 12.66 14.54
C LEU A 176 -2.92 14.18 14.34
N GLU A 177 -2.90 14.96 15.40
CA GLU A 177 -2.47 16.33 15.34
C GLU A 177 -1.03 16.42 15.88
N PRO A 178 -0.06 16.87 15.20
CA PRO A 178 0.20 17.69 14.01
C PRO A 178 0.86 16.95 12.84
N VAL A 179 1.12 15.65 12.97
CA VAL A 179 1.74 14.79 11.95
C VAL A 179 0.81 14.58 10.75
N SER A 180 -0.49 14.79 10.98
CA SER A 180 -1.57 14.40 10.07
C SER A 180 -1.61 15.13 8.73
N GLN A 181 -1.24 16.40 8.64
CA GLN A 181 -1.37 17.12 7.36
C GLN A 181 -0.40 16.60 6.30
N SER A 182 0.84 16.29 6.68
CA SER A 182 1.83 15.76 5.74
C SER A 182 1.46 14.35 5.31
N VAL A 183 1.08 13.48 6.26
CA VAL A 183 0.63 12.11 5.98
C VAL A 183 -0.64 12.11 5.13
N ARG A 184 -1.66 12.90 5.49
CA ARG A 184 -2.90 13.04 4.70
C ARG A 184 -2.62 13.49 3.28
N LYS A 185 -1.71 14.43 3.11
CA LYS A 185 -1.33 14.93 1.78
C LYS A 185 -0.64 13.84 0.97
N VAL A 186 0.32 13.10 1.56
CA VAL A 186 1.00 11.98 0.89
C VAL A 186 0.01 10.92 0.45
N LEU A 187 -0.89 10.52 1.35
CA LEU A 187 -1.88 9.49 1.07
C LEU A 187 -2.94 9.94 0.07
N ALA A 188 -3.40 11.21 0.16
CA ALA A 188 -4.31 11.79 -0.82
C ALA A 188 -3.68 11.90 -2.21
N ASP A 189 -2.40 12.28 -2.30
CA ASP A 189 -1.69 12.35 -3.58
C ASP A 189 -1.40 10.96 -4.15
N ALA A 190 -1.14 9.94 -3.30
CA ALA A 190 -1.06 8.55 -3.72
C ALA A 190 -2.41 8.05 -4.27
N ALA A 191 -3.51 8.33 -3.59
CA ALA A 191 -4.85 8.00 -4.04
C ALA A 191 -5.21 8.73 -5.36
N ALA A 192 -4.85 10.00 -5.50
CA ALA A 192 -5.06 10.79 -6.72
C ALA A 192 -4.21 10.26 -7.89
N ALA A 193 -2.96 9.84 -7.66
CA ALA A 193 -2.12 9.22 -8.68
C ALA A 193 -2.73 7.91 -9.20
N VAL A 194 -3.35 7.12 -8.31
CA VAL A 194 -4.11 5.92 -8.67
C VAL A 194 -5.33 6.26 -9.54
N ALA A 195 -6.06 7.33 -9.22
CA ALA A 195 -7.24 7.76 -9.99
C ALA A 195 -6.87 8.21 -11.40
N VAL A 196 -5.78 8.95 -11.57
CA VAL A 196 -5.27 9.40 -12.89
C VAL A 196 -4.83 8.20 -13.74
N ALA A 197 -4.11 7.24 -13.17
CA ALA A 197 -3.71 6.03 -13.89
C ALA A 197 -4.92 5.22 -14.41
N SER A 198 -6.05 5.27 -13.67
CA SER A 198 -7.30 4.60 -14.07
C SER A 198 -7.99 5.27 -15.24
N SER A 199 -7.97 6.60 -15.32
CA SER A 199 -8.62 7.37 -16.39
C SER A 199 -7.86 7.27 -17.73
N VAL A 200 -6.55 7.21 -17.70
CA VAL A 200 -5.72 7.03 -18.90
C VAL A 200 -5.91 5.65 -19.53
N ALA A 201 -6.04 4.61 -18.71
CA ALA A 201 -6.32 3.25 -19.20
C ALA A 201 -7.70 3.14 -19.87
N ALA A 202 -8.70 3.89 -19.39
CA ALA A 202 -10.04 3.91 -19.98
C ALA A 202 -10.09 4.62 -21.35
N ILE A 203 -9.30 5.67 -21.55
CA ILE A 203 -9.24 6.42 -22.80
C ILE A 203 -8.51 5.60 -23.90
N GLY A 204 -7.47 4.85 -23.52
CA GLY A 204 -6.75 3.98 -24.47
C GLY A 204 -7.59 2.84 -25.05
N ALA A 205 -8.61 2.37 -24.32
CA ALA A 205 -9.49 1.30 -24.75
C ALA A 205 -10.56 1.75 -25.77
N VAL A 206 -10.88 3.04 -25.83
CA VAL A 206 -11.90 3.61 -26.73
C VAL A 206 -11.31 3.96 -28.11
N THR A 207 -10.00 4.13 -28.23
CA THR A 207 -9.33 4.52 -29.50
C THR A 207 -8.80 3.35 -30.31
N SER A 208 -8.97 2.10 -29.86
CA SER A 208 -8.52 0.87 -30.54
C SER A 208 -9.67 -0.03 -31.02
N GLY A 209 -10.87 0.53 -31.22
CA GLY A 209 -12.04 -0.15 -31.80
C GLY A 209 -12.32 0.30 -33.23
#